data_35ef55deaa7311900a2583ed8bf58548
#
_entry.id   35ef55deaa7311900a2583ed8bf58548
#
_cell.length_a   1.000
_cell.length_b   1.000
_cell.length_c   1.000
_cell.angle_alpha   90.00
_cell.angle_beta   90.00
_cell.angle_gamma   90.00
#
_symmetry.space_group_name_H-M   'P 1'
#
loop_
_entity.id
_entity.type
_entity.pdbx_description
1 polymer ?
#
loop_
_entity_poly.entity_id
_entity_poly.type
_entity_poly.pdbx_seq_one_letter_code
_entity_poly.pdbx_strand_id
1 'polypeptide(L)'
;VGGDWPQEFRFELIGEKFQEGFNESTGDWVIHMDIDNFFHEKDLLKIRDVLIKNPNSPSLAFPKYQIFTPDRFNLKAKMCIALNKRKFPHIKMNGGGDLCQPTIDNKLISPKNVPYVRIPIWNYDTVFRTKDIIAEDRARFARAWHRSFKDWGDRGGGNPEDAYKAWFEMVQGRYKSHVRKLNLEDHPKYIKNKISNLNETQFGYDGFGLKEANNISKMKFLKSNLNFYYNNYFS
;
A
#
# COMPACT_ATOMS: atom_id res chain seq x y z
N VAL A 1 12.69 -15.64 -7.83
CA VAL A 1 12.30 -16.10 -6.51
C VAL A 1 10.91 -16.71 -6.65
N GLY A 2 10.85 -17.99 -6.78
CA GLY A 2 9.63 -18.77 -6.95
C GLY A 2 9.54 -19.86 -5.89
N GLY A 3 8.44 -20.55 -5.83
CA GLY A 3 8.17 -21.64 -4.92
C GLY A 3 6.67 -21.72 -4.65
N ASP A 4 6.24 -22.85 -4.16
CA ASP A 4 4.84 -23.03 -3.78
C ASP A 4 4.50 -22.11 -2.62
N TRP A 5 3.53 -21.24 -2.86
CA TRP A 5 3.01 -20.36 -1.82
C TRP A 5 1.95 -21.11 -1.02
N PRO A 6 2.13 -21.33 0.28
CA PRO A 6 1.14 -22.06 1.07
C PRO A 6 -0.17 -21.27 1.15
N GLN A 7 -1.29 -21.97 1.01
CA GLN A 7 -2.61 -21.36 1.15
C GLN A 7 -2.78 -20.71 2.53
N GLU A 8 -2.23 -21.37 3.56
CA GLU A 8 -2.18 -20.89 4.93
C GLU A 8 -0.74 -20.55 5.30
N PHE A 9 -0.43 -19.27 5.49
CA PHE A 9 0.91 -18.76 5.76
C PHE A 9 1.00 -18.00 7.08
N ARG A 10 2.23 -17.63 7.46
CA ARG A 10 2.54 -16.65 8.52
C ARG A 10 3.11 -15.40 7.88
N PHE A 11 3.03 -14.26 8.56
CA PHE A 11 3.57 -13.00 8.03
C PHE A 11 5.09 -13.05 7.82
N GLU A 12 5.81 -13.80 8.65
CA GLU A 12 7.25 -14.01 8.51
C GLU A 12 7.62 -14.53 7.12
N LEU A 13 6.79 -15.39 6.53
CA LEU A 13 7.05 -15.92 5.18
C LEU A 13 7.03 -14.82 4.11
N ILE A 14 6.20 -13.79 4.25
CA ILE A 14 6.20 -12.64 3.33
C ILE A 14 7.54 -11.91 3.42
N GLY A 15 8.00 -11.64 4.64
CA GLY A 15 9.30 -11.02 4.88
C GLY A 15 10.47 -11.83 4.33
N GLU A 16 10.45 -13.16 4.53
CA GLU A 16 11.44 -14.09 3.96
C GLU A 16 11.50 -14.00 2.44
N LYS A 17 10.35 -13.99 1.76
CA LYS A 17 10.29 -13.89 0.29
C LYS A 17 10.77 -12.53 -0.23
N PHE A 18 10.46 -11.44 0.45
CA PHE A 18 11.04 -10.13 0.13
C PHE A 18 12.56 -10.11 0.39
N GLN A 19 13.03 -10.77 1.46
CA GLN A 19 14.45 -10.89 1.75
C GLN A 19 15.21 -11.70 0.68
N GLU A 20 14.64 -12.81 0.22
CA GLU A 20 15.18 -13.57 -0.90
C GLU A 20 15.34 -12.68 -2.14
N GLY A 21 14.26 -11.95 -2.53
CA GLY A 21 14.30 -11.02 -3.65
C GLY A 21 15.34 -9.91 -3.48
N PHE A 22 15.48 -9.37 -2.27
CA PHE A 22 16.50 -8.38 -1.94
C PHE A 22 17.90 -8.96 -2.11
N ASN A 23 18.15 -10.17 -1.62
CA ASN A 23 19.44 -10.83 -1.69
C ASN A 23 19.86 -11.16 -3.13
N GLU A 24 18.93 -11.66 -3.95
CA GLU A 24 19.16 -12.04 -5.35
C GLU A 24 19.31 -10.82 -6.29
N SER A 25 18.85 -9.65 -5.87
CA SER A 25 18.96 -8.45 -6.69
C SER A 25 20.41 -8.03 -6.85
N THR A 26 20.83 -7.62 -8.07
CA THR A 26 22.22 -7.22 -8.40
C THR A 26 22.42 -5.71 -8.46
N GLY A 27 21.33 -4.92 -8.43
CA GLY A 27 21.39 -3.45 -8.51
C GLY A 27 21.86 -2.79 -7.22
N ASP A 28 22.38 -1.57 -7.33
CA ASP A 28 22.77 -0.73 -6.18
C ASP A 28 21.54 -0.39 -5.30
N TRP A 29 20.39 -0.23 -5.91
CA TRP A 29 19.11 -0.02 -5.27
C TRP A 29 18.15 -1.15 -5.61
N VAL A 30 17.38 -1.59 -4.65
CA VAL A 30 16.31 -2.58 -4.80
C VAL A 30 14.98 -1.89 -4.52
N ILE A 31 14.05 -1.95 -5.46
CA ILE A 31 12.68 -1.47 -5.26
C ILE A 31 11.79 -2.70 -5.06
N HIS A 32 11.25 -2.84 -3.84
CA HIS A 32 10.33 -3.91 -3.53
C HIS A 32 8.89 -3.39 -3.70
N MET A 33 8.07 -4.14 -4.43
CA MET A 33 6.68 -3.75 -4.70
C MET A 33 5.77 -4.97 -4.72
N ASP A 34 4.58 -4.82 -4.16
CA ASP A 34 3.50 -5.79 -4.35
C ASP A 34 2.99 -5.73 -5.79
N ILE A 35 2.41 -6.82 -6.28
CA ILE A 35 1.95 -6.96 -7.67
C ILE A 35 0.85 -5.96 -8.06
N ASP A 36 0.15 -5.40 -7.10
CA ASP A 36 -0.91 -4.41 -7.27
C ASP A 36 -0.43 -2.95 -7.16
N ASN A 37 0.87 -2.75 -6.99
CA ASN A 37 1.51 -1.44 -6.92
C ASN A 37 2.20 -1.11 -8.25
N PHE A 38 2.04 0.14 -8.69
CA PHE A 38 2.63 0.62 -9.95
C PHE A 38 3.23 1.99 -9.80
N PHE A 39 4.29 2.26 -10.55
CA PHE A 39 4.69 3.62 -10.86
C PHE A 39 4.04 4.07 -12.17
N HIS A 40 3.70 5.34 -12.25
CA HIS A 40 3.24 5.93 -13.50
C HIS A 40 4.43 6.05 -14.48
N GLU A 41 4.21 5.71 -15.75
CA GLU A 41 5.28 5.74 -16.77
C GLU A 41 5.96 7.11 -16.90
N LYS A 42 5.23 8.21 -16.66
CA LYS A 42 5.79 9.59 -16.68
C LYS A 42 6.83 9.85 -15.60
N ASP A 43 6.90 9.00 -14.58
CA ASP A 43 7.77 9.20 -13.42
C ASP A 43 9.00 8.27 -13.41
N LEU A 44 9.09 7.31 -14.34
CA LEU A 44 10.16 6.30 -14.34
C LEU A 44 11.57 6.89 -14.39
N LEU A 45 11.79 7.90 -15.26
CA LEU A 45 13.11 8.57 -15.34
C LEU A 45 13.42 9.34 -14.05
N LYS A 46 12.42 9.98 -13.44
CA LYS A 46 12.60 10.71 -12.19
C LYS A 46 12.98 9.78 -11.03
N ILE A 47 12.49 8.53 -11.02
CA ILE A 47 12.86 7.56 -10.00
C ILE A 47 14.36 7.32 -10.01
N ARG A 48 14.95 7.07 -11.19
CA ARG A 48 16.39 6.90 -11.34
C ARG A 48 17.17 8.10 -10.79
N ASP A 49 16.74 9.32 -11.15
CA ASP A 49 17.41 10.55 -10.74
C ASP A 49 17.40 10.73 -9.22
N VAL A 50 16.28 10.41 -8.55
CA VAL A 50 16.20 10.54 -7.09
C VAL A 50 17.02 9.46 -6.37
N LEU A 51 17.14 8.25 -6.93
CA LEU A 51 18.04 7.22 -6.38
C LEU A 51 19.50 7.68 -6.45
N ILE A 52 19.93 8.22 -7.58
CA ILE A 52 21.30 8.72 -7.78
C ILE A 52 21.61 9.90 -6.83
N LYS A 53 20.65 10.79 -6.60
CA LYS A 53 20.80 11.97 -5.73
C LYS A 53 20.87 11.65 -4.24
N ASN A 54 20.52 10.42 -3.83
CA ASN A 54 20.46 10.02 -2.42
C ASN A 54 21.37 8.84 -2.08
N PRO A 55 22.65 8.84 -2.46
CA PRO A 55 23.53 7.66 -2.36
C PRO A 55 23.80 7.22 -0.91
N ASN A 56 23.52 8.09 0.06
CA ASN A 56 23.84 7.86 1.46
C ASN A 56 22.62 7.48 2.31
N SER A 57 21.42 7.49 1.73
CA SER A 57 20.20 7.11 2.45
C SER A 57 19.98 5.60 2.41
N PRO A 58 19.55 4.95 3.50
CA PRO A 58 19.24 3.53 3.51
C PRO A 58 17.99 3.20 2.68
N SER A 59 17.06 4.16 2.56
CA SER A 59 15.82 4.02 1.81
C SER A 59 15.32 5.36 1.34
N LEU A 60 14.31 5.35 0.46
CA LEU A 60 13.50 6.51 0.09
C LEU A 60 12.03 6.24 0.37
N ALA A 61 11.33 7.27 0.87
CA ALA A 61 9.90 7.19 1.18
C ALA A 61 9.05 7.73 0.04
N PHE A 62 8.09 6.93 -0.43
CA PHE A 62 7.17 7.25 -1.50
C PHE A 62 5.73 7.31 -0.99
N PRO A 63 4.89 8.27 -1.44
CA PRO A 63 3.47 8.30 -1.11
C PRO A 63 2.74 7.15 -1.80
N LYS A 64 1.85 6.47 -1.09
CA LYS A 64 0.99 5.40 -1.66
C LYS A 64 -0.40 5.95 -1.93
N TYR A 65 -0.79 6.01 -3.21
CA TYR A 65 -2.14 6.32 -3.65
C TYR A 65 -2.97 5.04 -3.69
N GLN A 66 -3.91 4.89 -2.78
CA GLN A 66 -4.86 3.79 -2.82
C GLN A 66 -6.05 4.16 -3.71
N ILE A 67 -6.23 3.41 -4.78
CA ILE A 67 -7.34 3.60 -5.72
C ILE A 67 -8.55 2.81 -5.20
N PHE A 68 -9.66 3.50 -4.96
CA PHE A 68 -10.89 2.89 -4.45
C PHE A 68 -11.88 2.59 -5.56
N THR A 69 -12.06 3.56 -6.45
CA THR A 69 -12.93 3.48 -7.63
C THR A 69 -12.18 4.11 -8.81
N PRO A 70 -12.69 3.99 -10.04
CA PRO A 70 -12.05 4.59 -11.21
C PRO A 70 -11.78 6.10 -11.08
N ASP A 71 -12.56 6.80 -10.27
CA ASP A 71 -12.51 8.26 -10.14
C ASP A 71 -12.13 8.76 -8.73
N ARG A 72 -11.68 7.86 -7.84
CA ARG A 72 -11.35 8.20 -6.45
C ARG A 72 -10.08 7.50 -5.96
N PHE A 73 -9.26 8.26 -5.26
CA PHE A 73 -8.09 7.74 -4.56
C PHE A 73 -7.90 8.41 -3.20
N ASN A 74 -7.07 7.80 -2.39
CA ASN A 74 -6.60 8.37 -1.14
C ASN A 74 -5.08 8.26 -1.06
N LEU A 75 -4.43 9.26 -0.49
CA LEU A 75 -3.04 9.18 -0.08
C LEU A 75 -2.94 8.42 1.26
N LYS A 76 -2.64 7.12 1.18
CA LYS A 76 -2.74 6.19 2.31
C LYS A 76 -1.60 6.31 3.31
N ALA A 77 -0.37 6.30 2.82
CA ALA A 77 0.83 6.24 3.65
C ALA A 77 2.06 6.65 2.85
N LYS A 78 3.17 6.89 3.56
CA LYS A 78 4.51 6.93 2.99
C LYS A 78 5.14 5.55 3.17
N MET A 79 5.77 5.02 2.15
CA MET A 79 6.36 3.67 2.17
C MET A 79 7.84 3.71 1.79
N CYS A 80 8.68 3.07 2.59
CA CYS A 80 10.10 2.86 2.31
C CYS A 80 10.29 1.65 1.40
N ILE A 81 10.15 1.83 0.09
CA ILE A 81 10.23 0.72 -0.88
C ILE A 81 11.50 0.68 -1.71
N ALA A 82 12.23 1.79 -1.85
CA ALA A 82 13.53 1.80 -2.50
C ALA A 82 14.61 1.65 -1.44
N LEU A 83 15.36 0.57 -1.50
CA LEU A 83 16.36 0.15 -0.51
C LEU A 83 17.76 0.22 -1.12
N ASN A 84 18.67 0.92 -0.47
CA ASN A 84 20.05 1.09 -0.94
C ASN A 84 20.90 -0.15 -0.54
N LYS A 85 20.85 -1.17 -1.37
CA LYS A 85 21.56 -2.43 -1.13
C LYS A 85 23.08 -2.25 -1.14
N ARG A 86 23.59 -1.41 -2.03
CA ARG A 86 25.04 -1.21 -2.14
C ARG A 86 25.67 -0.72 -0.84
N LYS A 87 25.02 0.26 -0.19
CA LYS A 87 25.56 0.86 1.04
C LYS A 87 25.07 0.17 2.32
N PHE A 88 23.88 -0.43 2.27
CA PHE A 88 23.22 -1.08 3.40
C PHE A 88 22.82 -2.53 3.06
N PRO A 89 23.80 -3.42 2.75
CA PRO A 89 23.52 -4.80 2.36
C PRO A 89 22.91 -5.66 3.47
N HIS A 90 22.94 -5.17 4.71
CA HIS A 90 22.42 -5.83 5.91
C HIS A 90 20.96 -5.47 6.23
N ILE A 91 20.26 -4.73 5.34
CA ILE A 91 18.81 -4.51 5.47
C ILE A 91 18.07 -5.84 5.56
N LYS A 92 17.15 -5.95 6.53
CA LYS A 92 16.28 -7.12 6.73
C LYS A 92 14.81 -6.74 6.45
N MET A 93 14.05 -7.70 5.90
CA MET A 93 12.61 -7.56 5.62
C MET A 93 11.82 -8.27 6.72
N ASN A 94 11.84 -7.73 7.95
CA ASN A 94 11.24 -8.37 9.12
C ASN A 94 10.55 -7.39 10.09
N GLY A 95 10.35 -6.14 9.68
CA GLY A 95 9.77 -5.10 10.53
C GLY A 95 8.29 -4.83 10.29
N GLY A 96 7.77 -3.92 11.11
CA GLY A 96 6.37 -3.50 11.03
C GLY A 96 5.38 -4.53 11.61
N GLY A 97 4.10 -4.18 11.58
CA GLY A 97 3.04 -5.07 12.08
C GLY A 97 2.79 -6.30 11.21
N ASP A 98 3.22 -6.27 9.95
CA ASP A 98 3.10 -7.35 8.96
C ASP A 98 4.42 -8.10 8.73
N LEU A 99 5.44 -7.82 9.54
CA LEU A 99 6.75 -8.48 9.57
C LEU A 99 7.45 -8.55 8.20
N CYS A 100 7.18 -7.59 7.32
CA CYS A 100 7.76 -7.55 5.97
C CYS A 100 8.34 -6.17 5.59
N GLN A 101 8.38 -5.21 6.53
CA GLN A 101 8.95 -3.90 6.29
C GLN A 101 10.47 -3.89 6.55
N PRO A 102 11.23 -3.00 5.86
CA PRO A 102 12.67 -2.99 5.98
C PRO A 102 13.16 -2.49 7.35
N THR A 103 14.17 -3.16 7.90
CA THR A 103 14.86 -2.81 9.15
C THR A 103 16.37 -2.75 8.96
N ILE A 104 17.04 -1.99 9.83
CA ILE A 104 18.49 -2.02 10.05
C ILE A 104 18.70 -2.23 11.55
N ASP A 105 19.52 -3.22 11.94
CA ASP A 105 19.77 -3.59 13.33
C ASP A 105 18.46 -3.78 14.14
N ASN A 106 17.50 -4.46 13.52
CA ASN A 106 16.13 -4.71 14.04
C ASN A 106 15.30 -3.44 14.32
N LYS A 107 15.74 -2.27 13.83
CA LYS A 107 14.99 -1.02 13.90
C LYS A 107 14.34 -0.72 12.56
N LEU A 108 13.03 -0.44 12.59
CA LEU A 108 12.27 -0.10 11.39
C LEU A 108 12.87 1.13 10.69
N ILE A 109 13.08 1.05 9.38
CA ILE A 109 13.39 2.23 8.57
C ILE A 109 12.11 3.05 8.43
N SER A 110 12.03 4.10 9.23
CA SER A 110 10.84 4.97 9.26
C SER A 110 10.82 5.90 8.05
N PRO A 111 9.67 6.08 7.37
CA PRO A 111 9.51 7.11 6.33
C PRO A 111 9.79 8.54 6.80
N LYS A 112 9.78 8.80 8.10
CA LYS A 112 10.11 10.10 8.69
C LYS A 112 11.61 10.39 8.72
N ASN A 113 12.43 9.34 8.66
CA ASN A 113 13.89 9.42 8.83
C ASN A 113 14.67 9.25 7.52
N VAL A 114 13.98 9.24 6.38
CA VAL A 114 14.55 9.10 5.04
C VAL A 114 13.99 10.15 4.10
N PRO A 115 14.69 10.49 3.01
CA PRO A 115 14.20 11.46 2.05
C PRO A 115 12.86 11.08 1.47
N TYR A 116 11.93 12.04 1.43
CA TYR A 116 10.61 11.88 0.84
C TYR A 116 10.65 12.22 -0.65
N VAL A 117 10.14 11.29 -1.46
CA VAL A 117 10.08 11.43 -2.92
C VAL A 117 8.64 11.69 -3.34
N ARG A 118 8.38 12.82 -4.01
CA ARG A 118 7.04 13.20 -4.50
C ARG A 118 6.63 12.46 -5.77
N ILE A 119 6.88 11.15 -5.81
CA ILE A 119 6.48 10.24 -6.89
C ILE A 119 5.55 9.20 -6.27
N PRO A 120 4.27 9.15 -6.63
CA PRO A 120 3.33 8.23 -6.00
C PRO A 120 3.49 6.79 -6.49
N ILE A 121 3.27 5.87 -5.56
CA ILE A 121 2.97 4.47 -5.86
C ILE A 121 1.46 4.37 -6.04
N TRP A 122 1.01 3.87 -7.17
CA TRP A 122 -0.40 3.65 -7.50
C TRP A 122 -0.80 2.25 -7.08
N ASN A 123 -1.65 2.13 -6.05
CA ASN A 123 -2.08 0.85 -5.52
C ASN A 123 -3.51 0.55 -5.96
N TYR A 124 -3.66 -0.57 -6.64
CA TYR A 124 -4.92 -1.07 -7.20
C TYR A 124 -5.45 -2.31 -6.47
N ASP A 125 -5.02 -2.53 -5.23
CA ASP A 125 -5.34 -3.73 -4.41
C ASP A 125 -6.80 -4.15 -4.51
N THR A 126 -7.74 -3.20 -4.38
CA THR A 126 -9.15 -3.53 -4.24
C THR A 126 -9.99 -3.28 -5.49
N VAL A 127 -9.55 -2.36 -6.36
CA VAL A 127 -10.39 -1.86 -7.47
C VAL A 127 -10.74 -2.93 -8.54
N PHE A 128 -9.93 -3.99 -8.66
CA PHE A 128 -10.14 -5.08 -9.61
C PHE A 128 -10.66 -6.37 -8.97
N ARG A 129 -10.95 -6.38 -7.67
CA ARG A 129 -11.41 -7.56 -6.93
C ARG A 129 -12.91 -7.47 -6.65
N THR A 130 -13.58 -8.61 -6.68
CA THR A 130 -14.96 -8.71 -6.20
C THR A 130 -15.00 -8.70 -4.66
N LYS A 131 -16.19 -8.45 -4.09
CA LYS A 131 -16.41 -8.53 -2.65
C LYS A 131 -15.96 -9.87 -2.08
N ASP A 132 -16.32 -10.97 -2.74
CA ASP A 132 -16.01 -12.32 -2.25
C ASP A 132 -14.50 -12.61 -2.25
N ILE A 133 -13.79 -12.17 -3.30
CA ILE A 133 -12.32 -12.27 -3.35
C ILE A 133 -11.68 -11.47 -2.23
N ILE A 134 -12.17 -10.25 -1.98
CA ILE A 134 -11.66 -9.41 -0.88
C ILE A 134 -11.94 -10.08 0.47
N ALA A 135 -13.15 -10.60 0.68
CA ALA A 135 -13.56 -11.24 1.92
C ALA A 135 -12.65 -12.44 2.25
N GLU A 136 -12.45 -13.34 1.28
CA GLU A 136 -11.56 -14.50 1.45
C GLU A 136 -10.11 -14.10 1.71
N ASP A 137 -9.60 -13.11 0.98
CA ASP A 137 -8.25 -12.59 1.17
C ASP A 137 -8.06 -11.97 2.57
N ARG A 138 -9.04 -11.18 3.05
CA ARG A 138 -9.01 -10.62 4.39
C ARG A 138 -9.07 -11.68 5.47
N ALA A 139 -9.88 -12.73 5.30
CA ALA A 139 -9.92 -13.87 6.22
C ALA A 139 -8.58 -14.60 6.27
N ARG A 140 -7.96 -14.85 5.12
CA ARG A 140 -6.63 -15.45 5.04
C ARG A 140 -5.58 -14.62 5.78
N PHE A 141 -5.59 -13.30 5.60
CA PHE A 141 -4.72 -12.39 6.35
C PHE A 141 -5.03 -12.38 7.85
N ALA A 142 -6.29 -12.43 8.25
CA ALA A 142 -6.67 -12.52 9.66
C ALA A 142 -6.16 -13.82 10.30
N ARG A 143 -6.31 -14.94 9.60
CA ARG A 143 -5.76 -16.25 10.05
C ARG A 143 -4.23 -16.23 10.14
N ALA A 144 -3.55 -15.59 9.17
CA ALA A 144 -2.10 -15.42 9.21
C ALA A 144 -1.67 -14.56 10.42
N TRP A 145 -2.37 -13.48 10.69
CA TRP A 145 -2.15 -12.66 11.88
C TRP A 145 -2.29 -13.47 13.16
N HIS A 146 -3.39 -14.21 13.29
CA HIS A 146 -3.63 -15.05 14.47
C HIS A 146 -2.55 -16.11 14.66
N ARG A 147 -2.02 -16.69 13.59
CA ARG A 147 -0.89 -17.65 13.68
C ARG A 147 0.38 -17.00 14.19
N SER A 148 0.67 -15.74 13.77
CA SER A 148 1.88 -15.01 14.18
C SER A 148 1.77 -14.42 15.58
N PHE A 149 0.60 -13.85 15.95
CA PHE A 149 0.44 -13.02 17.15
C PHE A 149 -0.50 -13.60 18.23
N LYS A 150 -1.22 -14.72 17.95
CA LYS A 150 -2.16 -15.39 18.86
C LYS A 150 -3.40 -14.57 19.23
N ASP A 151 -3.69 -13.52 18.47
CA ASP A 151 -4.91 -12.73 18.56
C ASP A 151 -5.45 -12.42 17.15
N TRP A 152 -6.62 -11.81 17.05
CA TRP A 152 -7.21 -11.38 15.77
C TRP A 152 -6.94 -9.91 15.45
N GLY A 153 -6.47 -9.14 16.42
CA GLY A 153 -6.32 -7.70 16.31
C GLY A 153 -7.62 -7.01 15.89
N ASP A 154 -7.52 -6.10 14.93
CA ASP A 154 -8.65 -5.37 14.34
C ASP A 154 -9.20 -6.03 13.06
N ARG A 155 -8.96 -7.34 12.86
CA ARG A 155 -9.26 -8.06 11.62
C ARG A 155 -10.56 -8.85 11.62
N GLY A 156 -11.36 -8.76 12.70
CA GLY A 156 -12.69 -9.33 12.80
C GLY A 156 -12.74 -10.83 13.07
N GLY A 157 -11.88 -11.62 12.45
CA GLY A 157 -11.88 -13.08 12.65
C GLY A 157 -11.37 -13.84 11.41
N GLY A 158 -11.40 -15.17 11.52
CA GLY A 158 -10.87 -16.07 10.49
C GLY A 158 -11.86 -16.43 9.37
N ASN A 159 -13.14 -16.06 9.49
CA ASN A 159 -14.11 -16.28 8.43
C ASN A 159 -14.22 -15.06 7.48
N PRO A 160 -14.62 -15.28 6.21
CA PRO A 160 -14.65 -14.21 5.20
C PRO A 160 -15.58 -13.04 5.54
N GLU A 161 -16.74 -13.31 6.11
CA GLU A 161 -17.76 -12.27 6.38
C GLU A 161 -17.30 -11.31 7.48
N ASP A 162 -16.82 -11.83 8.61
CA ASP A 162 -16.33 -11.02 9.73
C ASP A 162 -15.05 -10.25 9.34
N ALA A 163 -14.14 -10.90 8.64
CA ALA A 163 -12.91 -10.27 8.17
C ALA A 163 -13.18 -9.16 7.16
N TYR A 164 -14.13 -9.36 6.24
CA TYR A 164 -14.56 -8.32 5.30
C TYR A 164 -15.20 -7.14 6.03
N LYS A 165 -16.12 -7.41 6.95
CA LYS A 165 -16.82 -6.37 7.73
C LYS A 165 -15.82 -5.50 8.50
N ALA A 166 -14.92 -6.10 9.24
CA ALA A 166 -13.91 -5.38 10.00
C ALA A 166 -12.99 -4.54 9.10
N TRP A 167 -12.54 -5.11 7.99
CA TRP A 167 -11.73 -4.39 7.00
C TRP A 167 -12.49 -3.22 6.38
N PHE A 168 -13.75 -3.43 6.01
CA PHE A 168 -14.58 -2.42 5.38
C PHE A 168 -14.86 -1.23 6.33
N GLU A 169 -15.21 -1.50 7.58
CA GLU A 169 -15.41 -0.48 8.62
C GLU A 169 -14.12 0.33 8.86
N MET A 170 -12.98 -0.35 8.91
CA MET A 170 -11.68 0.30 9.04
C MET A 170 -11.39 1.24 7.85
N VAL A 171 -11.62 0.78 6.63
CA VAL A 171 -11.39 1.58 5.41
C VAL A 171 -12.33 2.78 5.38
N GLN A 172 -13.61 2.60 5.66
CA GLN A 172 -14.58 3.68 5.76
C GLN A 172 -14.16 4.71 6.82
N GLY A 173 -13.83 4.25 8.02
CA GLY A 173 -13.45 5.11 9.13
C GLY A 173 -12.20 5.94 8.86
N ARG A 174 -11.16 5.30 8.31
CA ARG A 174 -9.85 5.96 8.11
C ARG A 174 -9.81 6.90 6.91
N TYR A 175 -10.52 6.57 5.83
CA TYR A 175 -10.23 7.20 4.53
C TYR A 175 -11.39 8.01 3.93
N LYS A 176 -12.58 7.89 4.46
CA LYS A 176 -13.78 8.56 3.95
C LYS A 176 -13.59 10.07 3.71
N SER A 177 -12.98 10.77 4.65
CA SER A 177 -12.78 12.22 4.60
C SER A 177 -11.56 12.67 3.77
N HIS A 178 -10.73 11.73 3.30
CA HIS A 178 -9.48 12.01 2.60
C HIS A 178 -9.52 11.65 1.12
N VAL A 179 -10.68 11.22 0.62
CA VAL A 179 -10.83 10.77 -0.76
C VAL A 179 -10.68 11.94 -1.74
N ARG A 180 -9.93 11.72 -2.80
CA ARG A 180 -9.65 12.66 -3.88
C ARG A 180 -10.29 12.21 -5.19
N LYS A 181 -10.61 13.16 -6.04
CA LYS A 181 -10.99 12.89 -7.43
C LYS A 181 -9.79 12.50 -8.26
N LEU A 182 -10.03 11.64 -9.23
CA LEU A 182 -9.06 11.16 -10.20
C LEU A 182 -9.77 11.06 -11.54
N ASN A 183 -9.15 11.57 -12.60
CA ASN A 183 -9.68 11.43 -13.95
C ASN A 183 -9.13 10.15 -14.59
N LEU A 184 -9.85 9.58 -15.54
CA LEU A 184 -9.38 8.40 -16.27
C LEU A 184 -8.02 8.62 -16.91
N GLU A 185 -7.77 9.83 -17.42
CA GLU A 185 -6.51 10.18 -18.05
C GLU A 185 -5.32 10.25 -17.11
N ASP A 186 -5.56 10.39 -15.81
CA ASP A 186 -4.51 10.43 -14.78
C ASP A 186 -3.95 9.05 -14.43
N HIS A 187 -4.64 7.97 -14.84
CA HIS A 187 -4.17 6.60 -14.60
C HIS A 187 -2.98 6.22 -15.50
N PRO A 188 -2.06 5.34 -15.05
CA PRO A 188 -1.05 4.76 -15.90
C PRO A 188 -1.65 4.13 -17.16
N LYS A 189 -1.00 4.32 -18.32
CA LYS A 189 -1.55 3.92 -19.64
C LYS A 189 -1.93 2.43 -19.73
N TYR A 190 -1.15 1.57 -19.09
CA TYR A 190 -1.39 0.11 -19.10
C TYR A 190 -2.55 -0.33 -18.18
N ILE A 191 -3.08 0.57 -17.35
CA ILE A 191 -4.24 0.32 -16.49
C ILE A 191 -5.52 0.94 -17.08
N LYS A 192 -5.44 2.00 -17.88
CA LYS A 192 -6.59 2.76 -18.38
C LYS A 192 -7.69 1.88 -18.98
N ASN A 193 -7.34 0.95 -19.86
CA ASN A 193 -8.32 0.07 -20.49
C ASN A 193 -9.05 -0.83 -19.49
N LYS A 194 -8.37 -1.27 -18.44
CA LYS A 194 -9.01 -2.07 -17.37
C LYS A 194 -9.94 -1.21 -16.54
N ILE A 195 -9.51 0.01 -16.19
CA ILE A 195 -10.31 0.96 -15.42
C ILE A 195 -11.56 1.39 -16.19
N SER A 196 -11.46 1.70 -17.49
CA SER A 196 -12.60 2.13 -18.32
C SER A 196 -13.67 1.05 -18.50
N ASN A 197 -13.30 -0.23 -18.34
CA ASN A 197 -14.21 -1.37 -18.47
C ASN A 197 -14.78 -1.85 -17.12
N LEU A 198 -14.41 -1.21 -16.00
CA LEU A 198 -15.00 -1.53 -14.70
C LEU A 198 -16.44 -1.04 -14.65
N ASN A 199 -17.32 -1.89 -14.16
CA ASN A 199 -18.71 -1.54 -13.89
C ASN A 199 -18.97 -1.41 -12.38
N GLU A 200 -20.04 -0.72 -12.02
CA GLU A 200 -20.41 -0.47 -10.64
C GLU A 200 -20.69 -1.74 -9.83
N THR A 201 -20.98 -2.85 -10.50
CA THR A 201 -21.36 -4.10 -9.84
C THR A 201 -20.18 -4.88 -9.26
N GLN A 202 -18.93 -4.57 -9.65
CA GLN A 202 -17.75 -5.27 -9.12
C GLN A 202 -17.49 -4.98 -7.65
N PHE A 203 -17.67 -3.70 -7.20
CA PHE A 203 -17.48 -3.31 -5.80
C PHE A 203 -18.72 -2.72 -5.19
N GLY A 204 -19.70 -2.32 -6.00
CA GLY A 204 -20.53 -1.17 -5.78
C GLY A 204 -19.65 0.09 -5.68
N TYR A 205 -19.95 1.12 -6.42
CA TYR A 205 -19.35 2.47 -6.25
C TYR A 205 -19.53 2.98 -4.81
N ASP A 206 -20.43 2.38 -4.07
CA ASP A 206 -20.71 2.64 -2.66
C ASP A 206 -19.91 1.77 -1.71
N GLY A 207 -19.13 0.83 -2.23
CA GLY A 207 -18.43 -0.18 -1.45
C GLY A 207 -17.57 0.39 -0.32
N PHE A 208 -17.10 1.61 -0.44
CA PHE A 208 -16.31 2.30 0.56
C PHE A 208 -17.00 3.49 1.22
N GLY A 209 -18.34 3.60 1.14
CA GLY A 209 -19.08 4.76 1.64
C GLY A 209 -18.71 6.06 0.91
N LEU A 210 -18.33 6.00 -0.35
CA LEU A 210 -17.87 7.15 -1.13
C LEU A 210 -19.01 8.09 -1.48
N LYS A 211 -20.25 7.60 -1.66
CA LYS A 211 -21.46 8.45 -1.78
C LYS A 211 -21.66 9.29 -0.52
N GLU A 212 -21.48 8.68 0.65
CA GLU A 212 -21.57 9.40 1.91
C GLU A 212 -20.41 10.38 2.13
N ALA A 213 -19.21 10.09 1.58
CA ALA A 213 -18.10 11.02 1.60
C ALA A 213 -18.42 12.33 0.86
N ASN A 214 -19.26 12.29 -0.17
CA ASN A 214 -19.74 13.48 -0.86
C ASN A 214 -20.70 14.34 0.01
N ASN A 215 -21.29 13.76 1.06
CA ASN A 215 -22.18 14.43 2.00
C ASN A 215 -21.45 15.05 3.22
N ILE A 216 -20.15 14.86 3.33
CA ILE A 216 -19.36 15.51 4.38
C ILE A 216 -19.33 17.01 4.11
N SER A 217 -19.60 17.83 5.16
CA SER A 217 -19.55 19.28 5.00
C SER A 217 -18.20 19.73 4.43
N LYS A 218 -18.22 20.70 3.49
CA LYS A 218 -17.02 21.23 2.85
C LYS A 218 -15.95 21.65 3.85
N MET A 219 -16.35 22.22 4.99
CA MET A 219 -15.45 22.65 6.06
C MET A 219 -14.76 21.46 6.75
N LYS A 220 -15.51 20.41 7.10
CA LYS A 220 -14.98 19.21 7.73
C LYS A 220 -14.04 18.47 6.77
N PHE A 221 -14.40 18.40 5.51
CA PHE A 221 -13.58 17.84 4.44
C PHE A 221 -12.27 18.64 4.28
N LEU A 222 -12.34 19.97 4.20
CA LEU A 222 -11.16 20.83 4.08
C LEU A 222 -10.22 20.68 5.29
N LYS A 223 -10.75 20.72 6.50
CA LYS A 223 -9.95 20.56 7.75
C LYS A 223 -9.25 19.20 7.79
N SER A 224 -9.97 18.13 7.50
CA SER A 224 -9.42 16.78 7.45
C SER A 224 -8.31 16.66 6.40
N ASN A 225 -8.51 17.27 5.23
CA ASN A 225 -7.54 17.28 4.16
C ASN A 225 -6.29 18.10 4.49
N LEU A 226 -6.44 19.26 5.10
CA LEU A 226 -5.31 20.07 5.54
C LEU A 226 -4.46 19.32 6.57
N ASN A 227 -5.08 18.70 7.57
CA ASN A 227 -4.37 17.89 8.56
C ASN A 227 -3.65 16.71 7.91
N PHE A 228 -4.29 16.04 6.95
CA PHE A 228 -3.67 14.95 6.22
C PHE A 228 -2.47 15.40 5.39
N TYR A 229 -2.59 16.51 4.65
CA TYR A 229 -1.47 17.09 3.92
C TYR A 229 -0.33 17.52 4.84
N TYR A 230 -0.65 18.20 5.92
CA TYR A 230 0.36 18.62 6.91
C TYR A 230 1.14 17.41 7.42
N ASN A 231 0.45 16.38 7.90
CA ASN A 231 1.08 15.18 8.45
C ASN A 231 1.87 14.37 7.42
N ASN A 232 1.53 14.43 6.14
CA ASN A 232 2.20 13.65 5.10
C ASN A 232 3.29 14.40 4.34
N TYR A 233 3.27 15.73 4.32
CA TYR A 233 4.21 16.52 3.54
C TYR A 233 5.13 17.41 4.38
N PHE A 234 4.76 17.72 5.62
CA PHE A 234 5.48 18.67 6.46
C PHE A 234 5.88 18.10 7.83
N SER A 235 5.40 16.95 8.22
CA SER A 235 5.81 16.19 9.40
C SER A 235 6.66 14.98 8.94
#